data_d62b3461c84ae5e91a705dcf128e123c
#
_entry.id   d62b3461c84ae5e91a705dcf128e123c
#
_cell.length_a   1.000
_cell.length_b   1.000
_cell.length_c   1.000
_cell.angle_alpha   90.00
_cell.angle_beta   90.00
_cell.angle_gamma   90.00
#
_symmetry.space_group_name_H-M   'P 1'
#
loop_
_entity.id
_entity.type
_entity.pdbx_description
1 polymer ?
#
loop_
_entity_poly.entity_id
_entity_poly.type
_entity_poly.pdbx_seq_one_letter_code
_entity_poly.pdbx_strand_id
1 'polypeptide(L)' 'MITSKITGKSYEPSDCVYLTNMLQVKKYLEHLGPEFMLDILFSSDHRPDALVFVWKKCPETREAKAKWDNHEL' A
#
# COMPACT_ATOMS: atom_id res chain seq x y z
N MET A 1 6.94 15.40 5.39
CA MET A 1 7.47 14.09 4.96
C MET A 1 7.57 13.15 6.15
N ILE A 2 7.16 11.92 5.97
CA ILE A 2 7.18 10.88 7.01
C ILE A 2 8.21 9.82 6.61
N THR A 3 8.96 9.32 7.59
CA THR A 3 9.89 8.21 7.36
C THR A 3 9.37 6.96 8.07
N SER A 4 9.20 5.89 7.33
CA SER A 4 8.74 4.62 7.87
C SER A 4 9.80 4.00 8.78
N LYS A 5 9.39 3.57 9.96
CA LYS A 5 10.26 2.79 10.86
C LYS A 5 10.39 1.34 10.43
N ILE A 6 9.52 0.91 9.52
CA ILE A 6 9.48 -0.47 9.06
C ILE A 6 10.33 -0.64 7.79
N THR A 7 10.15 0.24 6.81
CA THR A 7 10.87 0.15 5.54
C THR A 7 12.08 1.06 5.44
N GLY A 8 12.17 2.08 6.30
CA GLY A 8 13.22 3.10 6.23
C GLY A 8 13.03 4.10 5.11
N LYS A 9 11.93 4.02 4.38
CA LYS A 9 11.66 4.92 3.25
C LYS A 9 10.91 6.15 3.73
N SER A 10 11.19 7.29 3.09
CA SER A 10 10.47 8.54 3.34
C SER A 10 9.40 8.74 2.27
N TYR A 11 8.27 9.30 2.66
CA TYR A 11 7.16 9.51 1.73
C TYR A 11 6.30 10.69 2.18
N GLU A 12 5.56 11.26 1.21
CA GLU A 12 4.54 12.28 1.47
C GLU A 12 3.18 11.61 1.58
N PRO A 13 2.49 11.72 2.73
CA PRO A 13 1.20 11.04 2.90
C PRO A 13 0.16 11.38 1.84
N SER A 14 0.19 12.58 1.29
CA SER A 14 -0.76 13.01 0.26
C SER A 14 -0.50 12.37 -1.11
N ASP A 15 0.69 11.81 -1.32
CA ASP A 15 1.10 11.20 -2.59
C ASP A 15 1.13 9.67 -2.51
N CYS A 16 0.31 9.09 -1.66
CA CYS A 16 0.33 7.65 -1.43
C CYS A 16 -1.03 7.02 -1.65
N VAL A 17 -1.01 5.72 -1.92
CA VAL A 17 -2.19 4.88 -1.99
C VAL A 17 -2.26 4.05 -0.71
N TYR A 18 -3.42 4.02 -0.07
CA TYR A 18 -3.63 3.32 1.19
C TYR A 18 -4.51 2.11 0.96
N LEU A 19 -4.01 0.93 1.33
CA LEU A 19 -4.73 -0.33 1.17
C LEU A 19 -4.97 -0.97 2.53
N THR A 20 -6.22 -1.42 2.75
CA THR A 20 -6.61 -2.14 3.96
C THR A 20 -7.03 -3.58 3.66
N ASN A 21 -7.31 -3.90 2.42
CA ASN A 21 -7.70 -5.24 2.01
C ASN A 21 -6.47 -6.13 1.89
N MET A 22 -6.35 -7.12 2.77
CA MET A 22 -5.17 -7.98 2.83
C MET A 22 -4.95 -8.78 1.56
N LEU A 23 -6.03 -9.22 0.91
CA LEU A 23 -5.92 -9.94 -0.36
C LEU A 23 -5.36 -9.05 -1.47
N GLN A 24 -5.83 -7.80 -1.51
CA GLN A 24 -5.32 -6.81 -2.46
C GLN A 24 -3.84 -6.53 -2.22
N VAL A 25 -3.43 -6.39 -0.95
CA VAL A 25 -2.03 -6.19 -0.60
C VAL A 25 -1.18 -7.37 -1.07
N LYS A 26 -1.64 -8.58 -0.83
CA LYS A 26 -0.94 -9.78 -1.29
C LYS A 26 -0.75 -9.78 -2.80
N LYS A 27 -1.81 -9.45 -3.54
CA LYS A 27 -1.77 -9.42 -5.00
C LYS A 27 -0.84 -8.33 -5.52
N TYR A 28 -0.83 -7.17 -4.86
CA TYR A 28 0.09 -6.09 -5.22
C TYR A 28 1.54 -6.51 -4.97
N LEU A 29 1.81 -7.19 -3.86
CA LEU A 29 3.15 -7.68 -3.55
C LEU A 29 3.63 -8.70 -4.59
N GLU A 30 2.75 -9.59 -5.04
CA GLU A 30 3.07 -10.58 -6.06
C GLU A 30 3.31 -9.93 -7.42
N HIS A 31 2.56 -8.88 -7.74
CA HIS A 31 2.62 -8.23 -9.05
C HIS A 31 3.73 -7.17 -9.15
N LEU A 32 3.87 -6.35 -8.11
CA LEU A 32 4.80 -5.21 -8.13
C LEU A 32 6.08 -5.47 -7.36
N GLY A 33 6.01 -6.27 -6.30
CA GLY A 33 7.12 -6.45 -5.39
C GLY A 33 7.07 -5.48 -4.20
N PRO A 34 7.85 -5.74 -3.15
CA PRO A 34 7.81 -4.96 -1.93
C PRO A 34 8.44 -3.57 -2.04
N GLU A 35 9.20 -3.29 -3.08
CA GLU A 35 9.88 -2.00 -3.24
C GLU A 35 8.91 -0.84 -3.43
N PHE A 36 7.67 -1.09 -3.84
CA PHE A 36 6.64 -0.06 -3.99
C PHE A 36 5.87 0.19 -2.70
N MET A 37 6.00 -0.66 -1.71
CA MET A 37 5.38 -0.46 -0.41
C MET A 37 6.24 0.46 0.44
N LEU A 38 5.63 1.52 0.98
CA LEU A 38 6.37 2.56 1.70
C LEU A 38 6.27 2.42 3.20
N ASP A 39 5.14 1.97 3.72
CA ASP A 39 4.93 1.91 5.16
C ASP A 39 3.79 0.96 5.52
N ILE A 40 3.72 0.60 6.80
CA ILE A 40 2.61 -0.15 7.37
C ILE A 40 2.18 0.59 8.62
N LEU A 41 0.91 0.97 8.68
CA LEU A 41 0.35 1.76 9.77
C LEU A 41 -0.75 0.97 10.48
N PHE A 42 -0.98 1.30 11.75
CA PHE A 42 -2.12 0.77 12.48
C PHE A 42 -3.34 1.65 12.22
N SER A 43 -4.48 1.03 11.95
CA SER A 43 -5.74 1.75 11.80
C SER A 43 -6.36 1.92 13.19
N SER A 44 -6.03 3.02 13.87
CA SER A 44 -6.43 3.24 15.26
C SER A 44 -7.89 3.65 15.40
N ASP A 45 -8.52 4.16 14.34
CA ASP A 45 -9.85 4.76 14.44
C ASP A 45 -10.98 3.75 14.43
N HIS A 46 -10.83 2.64 13.73
CA HIS A 46 -11.91 1.67 13.53
C HIS A 46 -11.56 0.28 14.03
N ARG A 47 -10.33 -0.15 13.87
CA ARG A 47 -9.86 -1.47 14.28
C ARG A 47 -8.42 -1.37 14.76
N PRO A 48 -8.18 -1.43 16.06
CA PRO A 48 -6.80 -1.33 16.56
C PRO A 48 -5.89 -2.48 16.12
N ASP A 49 -6.47 -3.58 15.65
CA ASP A 49 -5.73 -4.73 15.13
C ASP A 49 -5.59 -4.72 13.60
N ALA A 50 -6.18 -3.75 12.91
CA ALA A 50 -6.12 -3.66 11.46
C ALA A 50 -4.89 -2.88 11.01
N LEU A 51 -4.33 -3.30 9.88
CA LEU A 51 -3.17 -2.65 9.28
C LEU A 51 -3.57 -1.88 8.03
N VAL A 52 -2.91 -0.75 7.83
CA VAL A 52 -3.03 0.05 6.60
C VAL A 52 -1.69 0.01 5.90
N PHE A 53 -1.67 -0.45 4.66
CA PHE A 53 -0.47 -0.54 3.87
C PHE A 53 -0.36 0.66 2.95
N VAL A 54 0.76 1.38 3.04
CA VAL A 54 1.00 2.60 2.28
C VAL A 54 1.84 2.26 1.06
N TRP A 55 1.33 2.58 -0.12
CA TRP A 55 1.99 2.28 -1.38
C TRP A 55 2.33 3.54 -2.14
N LYS A 56 3.42 3.50 -2.88
CA LYS A 56 3.84 4.60 -3.74
C LYS A 56 2.80 4.83 -4.84
N LYS A 57 2.38 6.09 -4.99
CA LYS A 57 1.47 6.48 -6.06
C LYS A 57 2.26 6.69 -7.33
N CYS A 58 2.20 5.73 -8.24
CA CYS A 58 2.96 5.75 -9.49
C CYS A 58 2.17 4.98 -10.57
N PRO A 59 2.61 5.04 -11.85
CA PRO A 59 1.91 4.33 -12.92
C PRO A 59 1.76 2.84 -12.67
N GLU A 60 2.75 2.21 -12.04
CA GLU A 60 2.73 0.78 -11.75
C GLU A 60 1.65 0.41 -10.74
N THR A 61 1.49 1.18 -9.67
CA THR A 61 0.43 0.94 -8.69
C THR A 61 -0.94 1.27 -9.27
N ARG A 62 -1.02 2.27 -10.13
CA ARG A 62 -2.27 2.62 -10.82
C ARG A 62 -2.70 1.49 -11.75
N GLU A 63 -1.79 0.89 -12.47
CA GLU A 63 -2.06 -0.26 -13.33
C GLU A 63 -2.50 -1.47 -12.51
N ALA A 64 -1.84 -1.72 -11.39
CA ALA A 64 -2.20 -2.82 -10.50
C ALA A 64 -3.62 -2.63 -9.96
N LYS A 65 -4.01 -1.40 -9.60
CA LYS A 65 -5.37 -1.11 -9.14
C LYS A 65 -6.39 -1.39 -10.25
N ALA A 66 -6.10 -0.99 -11.48
CA ALA A 66 -6.98 -1.25 -12.60
C ALA A 66 -7.16 -2.76 -12.82
N LYS A 67 -6.08 -3.52 -12.74
CA LYS A 67 -6.15 -4.98 -12.85
C LYS A 67 -6.92 -5.61 -11.71
N TRP A 68 -6.74 -5.11 -10.50
CA TRP A 68 -7.50 -5.57 -9.35
C TRP A 68 -8.99 -5.32 -9.54
N ASP A 69 -9.37 -4.11 -9.98
CA ASP A 69 -10.77 -3.74 -10.21
C ASP A 69 -11.41 -4.58 -11.32
N ASN A 70 -10.61 -5.04 -12.28
CA ASN A 70 -11.06 -5.89 -13.40
C ASN A 70 -10.90 -7.38 -13.13
N HIS A 71 -10.56 -7.76 -11.89
CA HIS A 71 -10.37 -9.16 -11.49
C HIS A 71 -9.25 -9.87 -12.28
N GLU A 72 -8.22 -9.11 -12.66
CA GLU A 72 -7.06 -9.66 -13.39
C GLU A 72 -5.89 -10.03 -12.47
N LEU A 73 -5.97 -9.66 -11.20
CA LEU A 73 -4.97 -10.04 -10.21
C LEU A 73 -5.45 -11.14 -9.30
#